data_4c0b1413d643d64bfdf278b6ef6a4522
#
_entry.id   4c0b1413d643d64bfdf278b6ef6a4522
#
_cell.length_a   1.000
_cell.length_b   1.000
_cell.length_c   1.000
_cell.angle_alpha   90.00
_cell.angle_beta   90.00
_cell.angle_gamma   90.00
#
_symmetry.space_group_name_H-M   'P 1'
#
loop_
_entity.id
_entity.type
_entity.pdbx_description
1 polymer ?
#
loop_
_entity_poly.entity_id
_entity_poly.type
_entity_poly.pdbx_seq_one_letter_code
_entity_poly.pdbx_strand_id
1 'polypeptide(L)'
;MDQIFPNEIAQLIHRGALVAINHSGGKDSQAMTVYLERHVPAHQLVIFHAILPDADWPDAADHIRTQHPHLPLVTTRAKQTLLELVDRRGKWPSMRQRYCTSDLKRSPIATTLRAFMRDNPQFNNLLINALGLRAQESSSRAKKPEVQTDQILSKAGRTALTWHPIHLWSEDQVFEAIRSAGQKPHHAYQRGYRRLSCPFCIYASPSDLARAARDHPELFEKYRACEARNGHTLSITGRTLEETIARTQPTLSQAA
;
A
#
# COMPACT_ATOMS: atom_id res chain seq x y z
N MET A 1 -13.83 28.50 12.48
CA MET A 1 -13.68 27.59 11.35
C MET A 1 -12.78 26.48 11.82
N ASP A 2 -13.33 25.29 11.99
CA ASP A 2 -12.53 24.13 12.41
C ASP A 2 -11.47 23.88 11.33
N GLN A 3 -10.22 23.83 11.77
CA GLN A 3 -9.07 23.71 10.89
C GLN A 3 -9.05 22.29 10.29
N ILE A 4 -9.39 22.16 9.01
CA ILE A 4 -9.51 20.87 8.30
C ILE A 4 -8.16 20.16 8.20
N PHE A 5 -7.05 20.92 8.18
CA PHE A 5 -5.69 20.40 8.04
C PHE A 5 -4.77 20.90 9.16
N PRO A 6 -3.72 20.15 9.52
CA PRO A 6 -2.60 20.68 10.29
C PRO A 6 -2.01 21.94 9.63
N ASN A 7 -1.57 22.91 10.44
CA ASN A 7 -1.07 24.22 9.95
C ASN A 7 -0.02 24.08 8.84
N GLU A 8 0.94 23.19 9.04
CA GLU A 8 2.05 22.99 8.08
C GLU A 8 1.53 22.47 6.73
N ILE A 9 0.52 21.60 6.75
CA ILE A 9 -0.11 21.06 5.55
C ILE A 9 -0.91 22.14 4.84
N ALA A 10 -1.74 22.90 5.57
CA ALA A 10 -2.52 24.00 5.02
C ALA A 10 -1.62 25.06 4.34
N GLN A 11 -0.50 25.43 4.97
CA GLN A 11 0.48 26.36 4.41
C GLN A 11 1.11 25.85 3.10
N LEU A 12 1.47 24.56 3.04
CA LEU A 12 2.05 23.99 1.82
C LEU A 12 1.00 23.92 0.70
N ILE A 13 -0.23 23.53 0.98
CA ILE A 13 -1.32 23.51 0.00
C ILE A 13 -1.56 24.93 -0.54
N HIS A 14 -1.65 25.93 0.34
CA HIS A 14 -1.83 27.33 -0.06
C HIS A 14 -0.69 27.83 -0.97
N ARG A 15 0.51 27.34 -0.78
CA ARG A 15 1.70 27.66 -1.60
C ARG A 15 1.81 26.84 -2.88
N GLY A 16 0.82 26.02 -3.22
CA GLY A 16 0.78 25.22 -4.44
C GLY A 16 1.59 23.93 -4.40
N ALA A 17 1.77 23.32 -3.22
CA ALA A 17 2.49 22.06 -3.09
C ALA A 17 1.80 20.91 -3.87
N LEU A 18 2.59 20.00 -4.42
CA LEU A 18 2.10 18.69 -4.86
C LEU A 18 1.61 17.89 -3.65
N VAL A 19 0.39 17.37 -3.70
CA VAL A 19 -0.10 16.34 -2.80
C VAL A 19 -0.02 14.99 -3.50
N ALA A 20 1.05 14.25 -3.22
CA ALA A 20 1.30 12.93 -3.77
C ALA A 20 0.54 11.88 -2.96
N ILE A 21 -0.51 11.33 -3.54
CA ILE A 21 -1.38 10.32 -2.93
C ILE A 21 -0.77 8.93 -3.16
N ASN A 22 -0.21 8.31 -2.12
CA ASN A 22 0.26 6.92 -2.25
C ASN A 22 -0.91 5.96 -2.15
N HIS A 23 -1.34 5.42 -3.28
CA HIS A 23 -2.51 4.55 -3.35
C HIS A 23 -2.11 3.09 -3.60
N SER A 24 -2.53 2.20 -2.71
CA SER A 24 -2.23 0.76 -2.79
C SER A 24 -3.36 -0.09 -3.39
N GLY A 25 -4.45 0.53 -3.84
CA GLY A 25 -5.69 -0.15 -4.23
C GLY A 25 -6.61 -0.50 -3.05
N GLY A 26 -6.10 -0.44 -1.80
CA GLY A 26 -6.88 -0.80 -0.62
C GLY A 26 -7.80 0.32 -0.09
N LYS A 27 -8.78 -0.08 0.73
CA LYS A 27 -9.81 0.80 1.29
C LYS A 27 -9.26 2.06 1.98
N ASP A 28 -8.17 1.92 2.74
CA ASP A 28 -7.62 3.04 3.50
C ASP A 28 -7.03 4.12 2.58
N SER A 29 -6.28 3.72 1.54
CA SER A 29 -5.78 4.66 0.54
C SER A 29 -6.90 5.22 -0.34
N GLN A 30 -7.94 4.46 -0.63
CA GLN A 30 -9.11 4.91 -1.36
C GLN A 30 -9.89 5.98 -0.56
N ALA A 31 -10.20 5.73 0.72
CA ALA A 31 -10.87 6.69 1.60
C ALA A 31 -10.04 7.96 1.79
N MET A 32 -8.71 7.83 1.93
CA MET A 32 -7.81 8.98 1.96
C MET A 32 -7.92 9.81 0.68
N THR A 33 -7.95 9.17 -0.47
CA THR A 33 -8.09 9.88 -1.75
C THR A 33 -9.41 10.62 -1.82
N VAL A 34 -10.53 9.99 -1.46
CA VAL A 34 -11.85 10.64 -1.36
C VAL A 34 -11.81 11.87 -0.45
N TYR A 35 -11.15 11.77 0.71
CA TYR A 35 -11.00 12.90 1.62
C TYR A 35 -10.22 14.04 0.97
N LEU A 36 -9.10 13.73 0.33
CA LEU A 36 -8.25 14.73 -0.32
C LEU A 36 -8.94 15.41 -1.51
N GLU A 37 -9.70 14.67 -2.31
CA GLU A 37 -10.49 15.22 -3.42
C GLU A 37 -11.53 16.25 -2.99
N ARG A 38 -12.06 16.14 -1.78
CA ARG A 38 -13.05 17.08 -1.23
C ARG A 38 -12.43 18.35 -0.67
N HIS A 39 -11.15 18.34 -0.33
CA HIS A 39 -10.55 19.39 0.48
C HIS A 39 -9.30 20.03 -0.13
N VAL A 40 -8.70 19.42 -1.14
CA VAL A 40 -7.48 19.92 -1.81
C VAL A 40 -7.79 20.26 -3.26
N PRO A 41 -7.25 21.36 -3.80
CA PRO A 41 -7.44 21.69 -5.22
C PRO A 41 -6.99 20.56 -6.14
N ALA A 42 -7.84 20.15 -7.08
CA ALA A 42 -7.62 18.99 -7.94
C ALA A 42 -6.28 19.03 -8.71
N HIS A 43 -5.84 20.25 -9.13
CA HIS A 43 -4.57 20.42 -9.85
C HIS A 43 -3.32 20.15 -9.00
N GLN A 44 -3.45 20.03 -7.68
CA GLN A 44 -2.38 19.66 -6.76
C GLN A 44 -2.36 18.16 -6.43
N LEU A 45 -3.39 17.42 -6.84
CA LEU A 45 -3.55 15.99 -6.51
C LEU A 45 -2.99 15.10 -7.62
N VAL A 46 -2.09 14.20 -7.27
CA VAL A 46 -1.59 13.15 -8.17
C VAL A 46 -1.48 11.84 -7.41
N ILE A 47 -2.05 10.78 -7.98
CA ILE A 47 -1.95 9.43 -7.40
C ILE A 47 -0.64 8.78 -7.84
N PHE A 48 0.08 8.17 -6.89
CA PHE A 48 1.25 7.34 -7.13
C PHE A 48 0.97 5.91 -6.66
N HIS A 49 1.19 4.95 -7.55
CA HIS A 49 0.98 3.52 -7.28
C HIS A 49 2.21 2.70 -7.65
N ALA A 50 2.69 1.86 -6.72
CA ALA A 50 3.78 0.93 -6.99
C ALA A 50 3.20 -0.41 -7.44
N ILE A 51 3.44 -0.79 -8.68
CA ILE A 51 3.10 -2.11 -9.23
C ILE A 51 4.17 -3.11 -8.76
N LEU A 52 3.75 -4.20 -8.15
CA LEU A 52 4.62 -5.26 -7.65
C LEU A 52 4.33 -6.58 -8.39
N PRO A 53 5.00 -6.86 -9.48
CA PRO A 53 4.85 -8.15 -10.15
C PRO A 53 5.16 -9.29 -9.20
N ASP A 54 4.42 -10.39 -9.34
CA ASP A 54 4.48 -11.59 -8.48
C ASP A 54 4.17 -11.34 -6.99
N ALA A 55 3.64 -10.15 -6.65
CA ALA A 55 3.34 -9.81 -5.25
C ALA A 55 2.12 -8.91 -5.05
N ASP A 56 1.45 -8.45 -6.11
CA ASP A 56 0.31 -7.54 -5.99
C ASP A 56 -0.93 -8.12 -6.67
N TRP A 57 -2.06 -7.48 -6.45
CA TRP A 57 -3.30 -7.74 -7.18
C TRP A 57 -3.16 -7.15 -8.59
N PRO A 58 -3.32 -7.96 -9.65
CA PRO A 58 -3.09 -7.49 -11.01
C PRO A 58 -4.02 -6.35 -11.44
N ASP A 59 -5.21 -6.29 -10.86
CA ASP A 59 -6.24 -5.29 -11.15
C ASP A 59 -6.21 -4.06 -10.22
N ALA A 60 -5.24 -3.95 -9.30
CA ALA A 60 -5.18 -2.84 -8.35
C ALA A 60 -5.08 -1.47 -9.04
N ALA A 61 -4.27 -1.35 -10.10
CA ALA A 61 -4.14 -0.11 -10.84
C ALA A 61 -5.42 0.28 -11.60
N ASP A 62 -6.13 -0.71 -12.16
CA ASP A 62 -7.38 -0.48 -12.88
C ASP A 62 -8.52 -0.14 -11.91
N HIS A 63 -8.53 -0.77 -10.73
CA HIS A 63 -9.43 -0.37 -9.66
C HIS A 63 -9.21 1.11 -9.27
N ILE A 64 -7.96 1.55 -9.08
CA ILE A 64 -7.65 2.94 -8.77
C ILE A 64 -8.16 3.88 -9.87
N ARG A 65 -7.89 3.60 -11.14
CA ARG A 65 -8.38 4.41 -12.27
C ARG A 65 -9.90 4.50 -12.32
N THR A 66 -10.57 3.39 -12.06
CA THR A 66 -12.04 3.33 -12.07
C THR A 66 -12.65 4.16 -10.94
N GLN A 67 -12.04 4.15 -9.75
CA GLN A 67 -12.58 4.88 -8.60
C GLN A 67 -12.22 6.37 -8.61
N HIS A 68 -11.09 6.76 -9.26
CA HIS A 68 -10.60 8.15 -9.33
C HIS A 68 -10.26 8.55 -10.77
N PRO A 69 -11.24 8.53 -11.71
CA PRO A 69 -10.97 8.68 -13.14
C PRO A 69 -10.47 10.07 -13.55
N HIS A 70 -10.68 11.07 -12.70
CA HIS A 70 -10.30 12.47 -12.94
C HIS A 70 -8.94 12.85 -12.34
N LEU A 71 -8.31 11.98 -11.56
CA LEU A 71 -6.98 12.22 -11.01
C LEU A 71 -5.89 11.58 -11.87
N PRO A 72 -4.77 12.28 -12.09
CA PRO A 72 -3.61 11.67 -12.73
C PRO A 72 -3.08 10.49 -11.91
N LEU A 73 -2.87 9.34 -12.56
CA LEU A 73 -2.27 8.16 -11.95
C LEU A 73 -0.88 7.91 -12.52
N VAL A 74 0.13 8.05 -11.69
CA VAL A 74 1.53 7.72 -12.00
C VAL A 74 1.86 6.36 -11.40
N THR A 75 2.16 5.40 -12.25
CA THR A 75 2.59 4.07 -11.80
C THR A 75 4.11 3.98 -11.81
N THR A 76 4.66 3.21 -10.86
CA THR A 76 6.08 2.90 -10.80
C THR A 76 6.29 1.42 -10.55
N ARG A 77 7.45 0.90 -10.94
CA ARG A 77 7.81 -0.50 -10.79
C ARG A 77 9.26 -0.61 -10.37
N ALA A 78 9.55 -1.51 -9.46
CA ALA A 78 10.93 -1.86 -9.12
C ALA A 78 11.59 -2.61 -10.28
N LYS A 79 12.93 -2.55 -10.34
CA LYS A 79 13.70 -3.26 -11.37
C LYS A 79 13.58 -4.79 -11.24
N GLN A 80 13.34 -5.29 -10.04
CA GLN A 80 13.23 -6.72 -9.74
C GLN A 80 11.84 -7.01 -9.13
N THR A 81 11.34 -8.22 -9.36
CA THR A 81 10.15 -8.74 -8.70
C THR A 81 10.45 -9.17 -7.26
N LEU A 82 9.43 -9.52 -6.49
CA LEU A 82 9.63 -10.05 -5.14
C LEU A 82 10.37 -11.39 -5.18
N LEU A 83 10.00 -12.28 -6.09
CA LEU A 83 10.60 -13.62 -6.17
C LEU A 83 12.06 -13.56 -6.61
N GLU A 84 12.41 -12.71 -7.58
CA GLU A 84 13.81 -12.43 -7.95
C GLU A 84 14.63 -11.88 -6.77
N LEU A 85 14.03 -11.04 -5.93
CA LEU A 85 14.70 -10.55 -4.72
C LEU A 85 14.90 -11.64 -3.69
N VAL A 86 13.93 -12.56 -3.53
CA VAL A 86 14.05 -13.72 -2.65
C VAL A 86 15.15 -14.63 -3.14
N ASP A 87 15.17 -14.98 -4.43
CA ASP A 87 16.20 -15.83 -5.04
C ASP A 87 17.60 -15.20 -4.86
N ARG A 88 17.76 -13.89 -5.10
CA ARG A 88 19.04 -13.19 -4.91
C ARG A 88 19.49 -13.15 -3.46
N ARG A 89 18.55 -13.02 -2.50
CA ARG A 89 18.86 -12.87 -1.06
C ARG A 89 18.93 -14.22 -0.33
N GLY A 90 18.44 -15.32 -0.94
CA GLY A 90 18.32 -16.64 -0.33
C GLY A 90 17.37 -16.68 0.87
N LYS A 91 16.49 -15.67 1.03
CA LYS A 91 15.56 -15.58 2.16
C LYS A 91 14.37 -14.69 1.86
N TRP A 92 13.22 -15.03 2.43
CA TRP A 92 12.01 -14.23 2.38
C TRP A 92 12.11 -12.95 3.24
N PRO A 93 11.29 -11.91 2.94
CA PRO A 93 11.12 -10.80 3.86
C PRO A 93 10.64 -11.29 5.22
N SER A 94 10.98 -10.57 6.27
CA SER A 94 10.49 -10.83 7.63
C SER A 94 9.91 -9.57 8.25
N MET A 95 9.27 -9.71 9.42
CA MET A 95 8.76 -8.56 10.16
C MET A 95 9.86 -7.55 10.53
N ARG A 96 11.10 -8.02 10.73
CA ARG A 96 12.26 -7.18 11.04
C ARG A 96 12.96 -6.65 9.79
N GLN A 97 12.94 -7.40 8.68
CA GLN A 97 13.62 -7.05 7.43
C GLN A 97 12.62 -6.99 6.27
N ARG A 98 11.89 -5.90 6.22
CA ARG A 98 10.82 -5.66 5.23
C ARG A 98 11.36 -5.09 3.92
N TYR A 99 12.34 -5.74 3.31
CA TYR A 99 12.92 -5.29 2.05
C TYR A 99 11.90 -5.25 0.90
N CYS A 100 10.84 -6.07 0.95
CA CYS A 100 9.71 -5.94 0.03
C CYS A 100 9.04 -4.56 0.10
N THR A 101 9.04 -3.91 1.26
CA THR A 101 8.52 -2.53 1.40
C THR A 101 9.53 -1.49 0.98
N SER A 102 10.81 -1.61 1.40
CA SER A 102 11.85 -0.64 1.04
C SER A 102 12.16 -0.66 -0.44
N ASP A 103 12.43 -1.84 -1.01
CA ASP A 103 13.02 -1.98 -2.33
C ASP A 103 11.97 -2.01 -3.45
N LEU A 104 10.77 -2.55 -3.18
CA LEU A 104 9.73 -2.67 -4.19
C LEU A 104 8.67 -1.57 -4.16
N LYS A 105 8.51 -0.85 -3.02
CA LYS A 105 7.50 0.21 -2.87
C LYS A 105 8.14 1.57 -2.63
N ARG A 106 8.78 1.75 -1.46
CA ARG A 106 9.26 3.08 -1.03
C ARG A 106 10.33 3.67 -1.94
N SER A 107 11.33 2.88 -2.32
CA SER A 107 12.45 3.35 -3.16
C SER A 107 11.98 3.70 -4.59
N PRO A 108 11.21 2.86 -5.30
CA PRO A 108 10.64 3.24 -6.60
C PRO A 108 9.74 4.47 -6.53
N ILE A 109 8.82 4.54 -5.58
CA ILE A 109 7.95 5.72 -5.38
C ILE A 109 8.79 6.98 -5.15
N ALA A 110 9.77 6.93 -4.25
CA ALA A 110 10.63 8.09 -3.98
C ALA A 110 11.45 8.53 -5.21
N THR A 111 11.89 7.59 -6.04
CA THR A 111 12.58 7.90 -7.28
C THR A 111 11.65 8.56 -8.29
N THR A 112 10.45 8.02 -8.46
CA THR A 112 9.42 8.58 -9.35
C THR A 112 8.97 9.95 -8.88
N LEU A 113 8.75 10.16 -7.58
CA LEU A 113 8.40 11.46 -7.01
C LEU A 113 9.48 12.51 -7.27
N ARG A 114 10.76 12.16 -7.11
CA ARG A 114 11.87 13.10 -7.42
C ARG A 114 11.91 13.50 -8.89
N ALA A 115 11.70 12.55 -9.79
CA ALA A 115 11.63 12.82 -11.22
C ALA A 115 10.40 13.69 -11.54
N PHE A 116 9.24 13.32 -11.02
CA PHE A 116 8.00 14.08 -11.22
C PHE A 116 8.12 15.53 -10.74
N MET A 117 8.67 15.77 -9.55
CA MET A 117 8.88 17.12 -9.03
C MET A 117 9.84 17.95 -9.86
N ARG A 118 10.90 17.34 -10.41
CA ARG A 118 11.85 18.02 -11.31
C ARG A 118 11.17 18.46 -12.61
N ASP A 119 10.30 17.60 -13.15
CA ASP A 119 9.65 17.79 -14.42
C ASP A 119 8.36 18.66 -14.29
N ASN A 120 7.97 19.03 -13.06
CA ASN A 120 6.78 19.82 -12.74
C ASN A 120 7.12 20.99 -11.80
N PRO A 121 7.80 22.04 -12.29
CA PRO A 121 8.28 23.17 -11.48
C PRO A 121 7.15 24.01 -10.87
N GLN A 122 5.92 23.92 -11.39
CA GLN A 122 4.75 24.61 -10.86
C GLN A 122 4.44 24.27 -9.39
N PHE A 123 4.94 23.16 -8.88
CA PHE A 123 4.79 22.79 -7.47
C PHE A 123 5.85 23.41 -6.54
N ASN A 124 6.69 24.33 -7.04
CA ASN A 124 7.64 25.14 -6.26
C ASN A 124 8.59 24.30 -5.35
N ASN A 125 8.92 23.07 -5.73
CA ASN A 125 9.65 22.11 -4.89
C ASN A 125 8.98 21.83 -3.53
N LEU A 126 7.66 21.99 -3.41
CA LEU A 126 6.86 21.71 -2.25
C LEU A 126 6.09 20.39 -2.45
N LEU A 127 6.24 19.45 -1.53
CA LEU A 127 5.67 18.12 -1.62
C LEU A 127 5.01 17.68 -0.31
N ILE A 128 3.77 17.22 -0.38
CA ILE A 128 3.08 16.50 0.68
C ILE A 128 2.96 15.04 0.23
N ASN A 129 3.64 14.14 0.93
CA ASN A 129 3.63 12.69 0.69
C ASN A 129 2.52 12.07 1.55
N ALA A 130 1.30 11.96 1.01
CA ALA A 130 0.11 11.48 1.72
C ALA A 130 0.06 9.94 1.74
N LEU A 131 -0.12 9.37 2.94
CA LEU A 131 -0.16 7.93 3.18
C LEU A 131 -1.44 7.56 3.95
N GLY A 132 -2.22 6.61 3.42
CA GLY A 132 -3.44 6.07 4.06
C GLY A 132 -3.13 5.14 5.24
N LEU A 133 -2.48 5.66 6.27
CA LEU A 133 -2.09 4.94 7.47
C LEU A 133 -3.02 5.30 8.61
N ARG A 134 -3.55 4.30 9.33
CA ARG A 134 -4.42 4.50 10.49
C ARG A 134 -3.82 3.97 11.79
N ALA A 135 -4.02 4.69 12.88
CA ALA A 135 -3.58 4.31 14.23
C ALA A 135 -4.16 2.95 14.66
N GLN A 136 -5.42 2.70 14.29
CA GLN A 136 -6.15 1.48 14.66
C GLN A 136 -5.53 0.18 14.08
N GLU A 137 -4.71 0.26 13.03
CA GLU A 137 -4.15 -0.92 12.39
C GLU A 137 -3.07 -1.64 13.20
N SER A 138 -2.33 -0.94 14.07
CA SER A 138 -1.34 -1.53 14.97
C SER A 138 -0.78 -0.50 15.96
N SER A 139 -0.23 -0.97 17.08
CA SER A 139 0.43 -0.14 18.09
C SER A 139 1.63 0.66 17.52
N SER A 140 2.35 0.11 16.55
CA SER A 140 3.44 0.82 15.88
C SER A 140 2.95 1.93 14.95
N ARG A 141 1.77 1.78 14.35
CA ARG A 141 1.12 2.82 13.53
C ARG A 141 0.51 3.90 14.40
N ALA A 142 -0.09 3.56 15.52
CA ALA A 142 -0.65 4.51 16.49
C ALA A 142 0.39 5.51 17.01
N LYS A 143 1.65 5.11 17.10
CA LYS A 143 2.78 5.97 17.54
C LYS A 143 3.32 6.89 16.46
N LYS A 144 2.84 6.81 15.22
CA LYS A 144 3.30 7.68 14.15
C LYS A 144 2.66 9.06 14.29
N PRO A 145 3.43 10.16 14.11
CA PRO A 145 2.82 11.48 14.07
C PRO A 145 1.94 11.62 12.82
N GLU A 146 0.94 12.48 12.92
CA GLU A 146 0.08 12.80 11.78
C GLU A 146 0.90 13.47 10.66
N VAL A 147 1.79 14.38 11.01
CA VAL A 147 2.70 15.07 10.07
C VAL A 147 4.14 14.91 10.55
N GLN A 148 5.05 14.71 9.62
CA GLN A 148 6.50 14.70 9.87
C GLN A 148 7.28 15.09 8.62
N THR A 149 8.49 15.61 8.79
CA THR A 149 9.42 15.83 7.68
C THR A 149 9.76 14.51 6.99
N ASP A 150 9.63 14.46 5.67
CA ASP A 150 10.08 13.31 4.88
C ASP A 150 11.58 13.42 4.61
N GLN A 151 12.40 12.74 5.42
CA GLN A 151 13.87 12.80 5.36
C GLN A 151 14.46 12.31 4.03
N ILE A 152 13.72 11.48 3.29
CA ILE A 152 14.17 10.92 2.00
C ILE A 152 13.90 11.90 0.87
N LEU A 153 12.77 12.60 0.95
CA LEU A 153 12.30 13.51 -0.09
C LEU A 153 12.68 14.96 0.15
N SER A 154 12.98 15.40 1.39
CA SER A 154 13.42 16.75 1.75
C SER A 154 14.92 16.96 1.45
N LYS A 155 15.30 16.88 0.17
CA LYS A 155 16.68 17.06 -0.29
C LYS A 155 16.72 17.92 -1.55
N ALA A 156 17.89 18.51 -1.83
CA ALA A 156 18.14 19.29 -3.03
C ALA A 156 17.14 20.47 -3.19
N GLY A 157 16.94 21.24 -2.14
CA GLY A 157 16.06 22.43 -2.14
C GLY A 157 14.56 22.11 -2.11
N ARG A 158 14.16 20.85 -1.97
CA ARG A 158 12.76 20.44 -1.84
C ARG A 158 12.34 20.38 -0.37
N THR A 159 11.18 20.96 -0.07
CA THR A 159 10.47 20.77 1.20
C THR A 159 9.45 19.66 1.04
N ALA A 160 9.59 18.58 1.80
CA ALA A 160 8.67 17.45 1.75
C ALA A 160 8.19 17.06 3.15
N LEU A 161 6.88 16.94 3.32
CA LEU A 161 6.24 16.41 4.52
C LEU A 161 5.56 15.07 4.20
N THR A 162 5.68 14.11 5.10
CA THR A 162 4.80 12.94 5.14
C THR A 162 3.59 13.29 5.97
N TRP A 163 2.40 13.03 5.44
CA TRP A 163 1.12 13.27 6.11
C TRP A 163 0.24 12.02 6.13
N HIS A 164 -0.44 11.79 7.24
CA HIS A 164 -1.38 10.70 7.43
C HIS A 164 -2.80 11.27 7.59
N PRO A 165 -3.51 11.66 6.52
CA PRO A 165 -4.78 12.41 6.58
C PRO A 165 -5.88 11.70 7.35
N ILE A 166 -5.88 10.38 7.35
CA ILE A 166 -6.90 9.53 7.98
C ILE A 166 -6.36 8.79 9.22
N HIS A 167 -5.30 9.33 9.87
CA HIS A 167 -4.60 8.64 10.94
C HIS A 167 -5.52 8.19 12.08
N LEU A 168 -6.46 9.03 12.47
CA LEU A 168 -7.40 8.77 13.57
C LEU A 168 -8.73 8.12 13.14
N TRP A 169 -8.90 7.83 11.84
CA TRP A 169 -10.16 7.27 11.36
C TRP A 169 -10.35 5.81 11.80
N SER A 170 -11.59 5.48 12.15
CA SER A 170 -12.02 4.10 12.34
C SER A 170 -12.20 3.40 10.98
N GLU A 171 -12.32 2.07 11.01
CA GLU A 171 -12.60 1.29 9.81
C GLU A 171 -13.99 1.64 9.23
N ASP A 172 -14.97 1.91 10.09
CA ASP A 172 -16.31 2.32 9.67
C ASP A 172 -16.30 3.66 8.95
N GLN A 173 -15.52 4.64 9.44
CA GLN A 173 -15.33 5.92 8.76
C GLN A 173 -14.67 5.77 7.38
N VAL A 174 -13.73 4.83 7.24
CA VAL A 174 -13.11 4.51 5.95
C VAL A 174 -14.15 4.00 4.95
N PHE A 175 -14.94 3.00 5.34
CA PHE A 175 -15.98 2.47 4.45
C PHE A 175 -17.09 3.48 4.18
N GLU A 176 -17.45 4.31 5.17
CA GLU A 176 -18.42 5.38 5.00
C GLU A 176 -17.96 6.44 3.98
N ALA A 177 -16.70 6.85 4.04
CA ALA A 177 -16.13 7.79 3.08
C ALA A 177 -16.21 7.25 1.64
N ILE A 178 -15.89 5.97 1.44
CA ILE A 178 -15.98 5.32 0.13
C ILE A 178 -17.43 5.27 -0.36
N ARG A 179 -18.37 4.84 0.49
CA ARG A 179 -19.81 4.78 0.16
C ARG A 179 -20.38 6.14 -0.18
N SER A 180 -20.10 7.14 0.64
CA SER A 180 -20.61 8.52 0.44
C SER A 180 -20.07 9.20 -0.81
N ALA A 181 -18.97 8.69 -1.38
CA ALA A 181 -18.45 9.10 -2.68
C ALA A 181 -19.07 8.31 -3.85
N GLY A 182 -20.01 7.39 -3.60
CA GLY A 182 -20.58 6.51 -4.63
C GLY A 182 -19.59 5.46 -5.15
N GLN A 183 -18.47 5.27 -4.46
CA GLN A 183 -17.40 4.36 -4.85
C GLN A 183 -17.60 2.96 -4.25
N LYS A 184 -16.91 1.98 -4.83
CA LYS A 184 -16.88 0.60 -4.33
C LYS A 184 -15.46 0.26 -3.86
N PRO A 185 -15.29 -0.36 -2.67
CA PRO A 185 -13.99 -0.89 -2.28
C PRO A 185 -13.59 -2.05 -3.21
N HIS A 186 -12.31 -2.35 -3.27
CA HIS A 186 -11.80 -3.45 -4.09
C HIS A 186 -12.54 -4.77 -3.82
N HIS A 187 -12.83 -5.54 -4.87
CA HIS A 187 -13.63 -6.77 -4.79
C HIS A 187 -13.07 -7.82 -3.80
N ALA A 188 -11.78 -7.77 -3.48
CA ALA A 188 -11.19 -8.65 -2.47
C ALA A 188 -11.91 -8.59 -1.12
N TYR A 189 -12.43 -7.43 -0.72
CA TYR A 189 -13.18 -7.31 0.54
C TYR A 189 -14.49 -8.12 0.50
N GLN A 190 -15.16 -8.20 -0.64
CA GLN A 190 -16.35 -9.03 -0.83
C GLN A 190 -16.02 -10.53 -0.77
N ARG A 191 -14.77 -10.91 -1.12
CA ARG A 191 -14.28 -12.28 -0.99
C ARG A 191 -13.81 -12.61 0.44
N GLY A 192 -13.98 -11.68 1.38
CA GLY A 192 -13.65 -11.87 2.79
C GLY A 192 -12.20 -11.59 3.18
N TYR A 193 -11.41 -10.94 2.32
CA TYR A 193 -10.10 -10.42 2.73
C TYR A 193 -10.29 -9.22 3.64
N ARG A 194 -9.63 -9.22 4.78
CA ARG A 194 -9.68 -8.11 5.73
C ARG A 194 -8.82 -6.92 5.28
N ARG A 195 -7.82 -7.19 4.46
CA ARG A 195 -6.84 -6.21 3.99
C ARG A 195 -6.48 -6.49 2.55
N LEU A 196 -6.41 -5.44 1.73
CA LEU A 196 -5.76 -5.52 0.43
C LEU A 196 -4.24 -5.38 0.62
N SER A 197 -3.58 -6.48 0.83
CA SER A 197 -2.12 -6.62 0.85
C SER A 197 -1.70 -7.57 -0.26
N CYS A 198 -0.39 -7.79 -0.44
CA CYS A 198 0.04 -8.86 -1.34
C CYS A 198 -0.70 -10.16 -1.00
N PRO A 199 -1.20 -10.95 -1.98
CA PRO A 199 -1.90 -12.21 -1.73
C PRO A 199 -1.15 -13.13 -0.76
N PHE A 200 0.15 -13.33 -0.99
CA PHE A 200 1.03 -14.09 -0.10
C PHE A 200 1.91 -13.15 0.74
N CYS A 201 1.27 -12.34 1.58
CA CYS A 201 1.98 -11.42 2.46
C CYS A 201 2.50 -12.15 3.70
N ILE A 202 3.71 -11.80 4.16
CA ILE A 202 4.28 -12.31 5.43
C ILE A 202 3.42 -11.99 6.67
N TYR A 203 2.47 -11.07 6.54
CA TYR A 203 1.51 -10.71 7.60
C TYR A 203 0.13 -11.32 7.37
N ALA A 204 -0.06 -12.11 6.31
CA ALA A 204 -1.35 -12.76 6.06
C ALA A 204 -1.58 -13.87 7.10
N SER A 205 -2.83 -14.02 7.51
CA SER A 205 -3.22 -15.16 8.33
C SER A 205 -3.19 -16.45 7.51
N PRO A 206 -3.06 -17.62 8.13
CA PRO A 206 -3.15 -18.89 7.39
C PRO A 206 -4.44 -19.02 6.56
N SER A 207 -5.57 -18.52 7.07
CA SER A 207 -6.84 -18.49 6.32
C SER A 207 -6.81 -17.56 5.11
N ASP A 208 -6.12 -16.41 5.21
CA ASP A 208 -5.95 -15.51 4.06
C ASP A 208 -4.99 -16.12 3.03
N LEU A 209 -3.93 -16.82 3.47
CA LEU A 209 -3.02 -17.54 2.56
C LEU A 209 -3.76 -18.67 1.82
N ALA A 210 -4.62 -19.43 2.52
CA ALA A 210 -5.43 -20.48 1.91
C ALA A 210 -6.42 -19.90 0.88
N ARG A 211 -7.02 -18.73 1.17
CA ARG A 211 -7.88 -18.01 0.22
C ARG A 211 -7.08 -17.53 -0.98
N ALA A 212 -5.91 -16.93 -0.74
CA ALA A 212 -5.03 -16.45 -1.80
C ALA A 212 -4.58 -17.58 -2.74
N ALA A 213 -4.29 -18.76 -2.23
CA ALA A 213 -3.91 -19.92 -3.05
C ALA A 213 -5.05 -20.38 -3.98
N ARG A 214 -6.32 -20.29 -3.53
CA ARG A 214 -7.48 -20.59 -4.38
C ARG A 214 -7.73 -19.50 -5.43
N ASP A 215 -7.59 -18.25 -5.02
CA ASP A 215 -7.87 -17.09 -5.88
C ASP A 215 -6.75 -16.82 -6.89
N HIS A 216 -5.50 -17.23 -6.58
CA HIS A 216 -4.30 -16.98 -7.37
C HIS A 216 -3.44 -18.26 -7.50
N PRO A 217 -3.94 -19.36 -8.12
CA PRO A 217 -3.25 -20.64 -8.15
C PRO A 217 -1.89 -20.58 -8.85
N GLU A 218 -1.77 -19.83 -9.94
CA GLU A 218 -0.49 -19.67 -10.65
C GLU A 218 0.57 -18.94 -9.81
N LEU A 219 0.15 -17.93 -9.05
CA LEU A 219 1.02 -17.21 -8.15
C LEU A 219 1.43 -18.10 -6.96
N PHE A 220 0.51 -18.91 -6.46
CA PHE A 220 0.80 -19.89 -5.41
C PHE A 220 1.91 -20.87 -5.85
N GLU A 221 1.83 -21.41 -7.08
CA GLU A 221 2.85 -22.31 -7.61
C GLU A 221 4.23 -21.62 -7.75
N LYS A 222 4.26 -20.35 -8.17
CA LYS A 222 5.51 -19.59 -8.20
C LYS A 222 6.15 -19.45 -6.82
N TYR A 223 5.33 -19.18 -5.78
CA TYR A 223 5.82 -19.03 -4.40
C TYR A 223 6.33 -20.37 -3.87
N ARG A 224 5.59 -21.45 -4.08
CA ARG A 224 5.98 -22.79 -3.69
C ARG A 224 7.32 -23.22 -4.34
N ALA A 225 7.44 -22.99 -5.64
CA ALA A 225 8.68 -23.25 -6.37
C ALA A 225 9.87 -22.41 -5.85
N CYS A 226 9.61 -21.16 -5.46
CA CYS A 226 10.62 -20.28 -4.87
C CYS A 226 11.07 -20.77 -3.49
N GLU A 227 10.15 -21.24 -2.62
CA GLU A 227 10.49 -21.85 -1.34
C GLU A 227 11.39 -23.10 -1.55
N ALA A 228 11.00 -23.97 -2.47
CA ALA A 228 11.74 -25.19 -2.78
C ALA A 228 13.17 -24.89 -3.27
N ARG A 229 13.34 -23.90 -4.17
CA ARG A 229 14.67 -23.53 -4.69
C ARG A 229 15.59 -22.94 -3.63
N ASN A 230 15.03 -22.13 -2.73
CA ASN A 230 15.82 -21.40 -1.73
C ASN A 230 16.03 -22.17 -0.43
N GLY A 231 15.30 -23.26 -0.19
CA GLY A 231 15.32 -23.97 1.09
C GLY A 231 14.89 -23.10 2.28
N HIS A 232 14.19 -21.99 2.03
CA HIS A 232 13.76 -21.02 3.02
C HIS A 232 12.29 -20.68 2.82
N THR A 233 11.49 -20.74 3.88
CA THR A 233 10.03 -20.60 3.81
C THR A 233 9.56 -19.16 4.02
N LEU A 234 8.40 -18.84 3.44
CA LEU A 234 7.70 -17.56 3.66
C LEU A 234 7.33 -17.39 5.14
N SER A 235 6.94 -18.49 5.79
CA SER A 235 6.59 -18.51 7.20
C SER A 235 7.84 -18.48 8.09
N ILE A 236 7.83 -17.63 9.10
CA ILE A 236 8.88 -17.56 10.12
C ILE A 236 8.95 -18.83 10.99
N THR A 237 7.95 -19.70 10.93
CA THR A 237 7.90 -20.96 11.69
C THR A 237 8.64 -22.11 10.99
N GLY A 238 9.25 -21.85 9.83
CA GLY A 238 9.93 -22.86 9.02
C GLY A 238 8.99 -23.80 8.25
N ARG A 239 7.68 -23.55 8.28
CA ARG A 239 6.70 -24.32 7.50
C ARG A 239 6.59 -23.75 6.11
N THR A 240 6.46 -24.61 5.12
CA THR A 240 6.18 -24.18 3.76
C THR A 240 4.80 -23.51 3.67
N LEU A 241 4.59 -22.76 2.61
CA LEU A 241 3.30 -22.14 2.32
C LEU A 241 2.19 -23.21 2.21
N GLU A 242 2.48 -24.35 1.58
CA GLU A 242 1.59 -25.49 1.44
C GLU A 242 1.21 -26.10 2.81
N GLU A 243 2.19 -26.39 3.68
CA GLU A 243 1.95 -26.90 5.04
C GLU A 243 1.14 -25.92 5.90
N THR A 244 1.38 -24.61 5.72
CA THR A 244 0.66 -23.56 6.44
C THR A 244 -0.80 -23.55 6.03
N ILE A 245 -1.11 -23.72 4.74
CA ILE A 245 -2.47 -23.74 4.18
C ILE A 245 -3.20 -25.04 4.58
N ALA A 246 -2.54 -26.19 4.50
CA ALA A 246 -3.15 -27.48 4.83
C ALA A 246 -3.75 -27.52 6.25
N ARG A 247 -3.15 -26.80 7.18
CA ARG A 247 -3.64 -26.71 8.57
C ARG A 247 -4.93 -25.90 8.76
N THR A 248 -5.32 -25.13 7.76
CA THR A 248 -6.56 -24.32 7.81
C THR A 248 -7.77 -25.06 7.25
N GLN A 249 -7.56 -26.21 6.58
CA GLN A 249 -8.64 -27.06 6.13
C GLN A 249 -9.11 -27.89 7.34
N PRO A 250 -10.41 -27.91 7.67
CA PRO A 250 -10.90 -28.86 8.67
C PRO A 250 -10.53 -30.25 8.19
N THR A 251 -9.85 -31.01 9.05
CA THR A 251 -9.64 -32.44 8.84
C THR A 251 -11.00 -33.10 8.67
N LEU A 252 -11.28 -33.63 7.47
CA LEU A 252 -12.47 -34.39 7.15
C LEU A 252 -12.52 -35.75 7.90
N SER A 253 -12.01 -35.82 9.11
CA SER A 253 -11.93 -37.07 9.91
C SER A 253 -12.47 -36.93 11.33
N GLN A 254 -13.66 -36.29 11.48
CA GLN A 254 -14.49 -36.48 12.68
C GLN A 254 -15.97 -36.31 12.34
N ALA A 255 -16.47 -37.08 11.40
CA ALA A 255 -17.89 -37.36 11.19
C ALA A 255 -18.00 -38.83 10.75
N ALA A 256 -17.83 -39.74 11.68
CA ALA A 256 -18.28 -41.10 11.60
C ALA A 256 -18.92 -41.48 12.94
#